data_c010b23a1b091153997cfd51af8fb3d6
#
_entry.id   c010b23a1b091153997cfd51af8fb3d6
#
_cell.length_a   1.000
_cell.length_b   1.000
_cell.length_c   1.000
_cell.angle_alpha   90.00
_cell.angle_beta   90.00
_cell.angle_gamma   90.00
#
_symmetry.space_group_name_H-M   'P 1'
#
loop_
_entity.id
_entity.type
_entity.pdbx_description
1 polymer ?
#
loop_
_entity_poly.entity_id
_entity_poly.type
_entity_poly.pdbx_seq_one_letter_code
_entity_poly.pdbx_strand_id
1 'polypeptide(L)'
;MNDRLTREKDFYDELGAERPYARRLLDRFSEGFYEKGNRGRLWSSFWKTADLRRARVLDYGCGGGGFSEMLADLGAFVYGIDISPQLIHQAQALAATARNGSHGSAQFLVCDAHQTPFPDNSFDYVVGNGALHHLDIDRAYAEIARILKPGGRARFMEPMYHHPLLWSLRRLTPNAHTVDEKPLFWTDLEKAKRWFRSFSHEEHFLFSVLAAPAHLLSKNFALTLIEKLDRFDQFVMRVEPDLSRFAWYTVLEMEK
;
A
#
# COMPACT_ATOMS: atom_id res chain seq x y z
N MET A 1 12.83 -16.62 -14.98
CA MET A 1 12.09 -15.82 -14.01
C MET A 1 12.88 -15.87 -12.72
N ASN A 2 13.07 -14.76 -12.03
CA ASN A 2 13.85 -14.75 -10.79
C ASN A 2 13.10 -15.60 -9.75
N ASP A 3 13.79 -16.47 -9.02
CA ASP A 3 13.24 -17.41 -8.03
C ASP A 3 12.36 -16.71 -6.96
N ARG A 4 12.71 -15.47 -6.60
CA ARG A 4 11.90 -14.60 -5.72
C ARG A 4 10.53 -14.28 -6.30
N LEU A 5 10.46 -13.85 -7.56
CA LEU A 5 9.18 -13.48 -8.20
C LEU A 5 8.24 -14.70 -8.34
N THR A 6 8.80 -15.88 -8.53
CA THR A 6 8.01 -17.12 -8.56
C THR A 6 7.42 -17.41 -7.20
N ARG A 7 8.20 -17.31 -6.10
CA ARG A 7 7.69 -17.53 -4.74
C ARG A 7 6.62 -16.50 -4.33
N GLU A 8 6.82 -15.22 -4.65
CA GLU A 8 5.82 -14.17 -4.39
C GLU A 8 4.52 -14.45 -5.15
N LYS A 9 4.63 -14.77 -6.44
CA LYS A 9 3.47 -15.12 -7.26
C LYS A 9 2.70 -16.31 -6.67
N ASP A 10 3.39 -17.40 -6.37
CA ASP A 10 2.77 -18.63 -5.86
C ASP A 10 2.08 -18.39 -4.52
N PHE A 11 2.71 -17.62 -3.63
CA PHE A 11 2.12 -17.24 -2.33
C PHE A 11 0.82 -16.45 -2.51
N TYR A 12 0.79 -15.46 -3.41
CA TYR A 12 -0.42 -14.66 -3.63
C TYR A 12 -1.50 -15.40 -4.42
N ASP A 13 -1.13 -16.33 -5.28
CA ASP A 13 -2.09 -17.22 -5.94
C ASP A 13 -2.76 -18.17 -4.92
N GLU A 14 -1.99 -18.73 -3.96
CA GLU A 14 -2.54 -19.53 -2.86
C GLU A 14 -3.41 -18.70 -1.91
N LEU A 15 -3.01 -17.48 -1.59
CA LEU A 15 -3.81 -16.55 -0.76
C LEU A 15 -5.15 -16.20 -1.41
N GLY A 16 -5.20 -16.13 -2.73
CA GLY A 16 -6.44 -15.91 -3.48
C GLY A 16 -7.40 -17.11 -3.40
N ALA A 17 -6.89 -18.33 -3.19
CA ALA A 17 -7.70 -19.56 -3.11
C ALA A 17 -8.21 -19.84 -1.69
N GLU A 18 -7.33 -19.90 -0.68
CA GLU A 18 -7.70 -20.11 0.73
C GLU A 18 -6.74 -19.37 1.68
N ARG A 19 -7.28 -18.45 2.49
CA ARG A 19 -6.47 -17.74 3.49
C ARG A 19 -6.25 -18.60 4.74
N PRO A 20 -5.00 -18.86 5.17
CA PRO A 20 -4.72 -19.54 6.43
C PRO A 20 -5.37 -18.85 7.63
N TYR A 21 -5.76 -19.60 8.67
CA TYR A 21 -6.45 -19.05 9.86
C TYR A 21 -5.66 -17.90 10.51
N ALA A 22 -4.34 -18.06 10.65
CA ALA A 22 -3.47 -17.03 11.21
C ALA A 22 -3.50 -15.74 10.39
N ARG A 23 -3.55 -15.84 9.05
CA ARG A 23 -3.67 -14.67 8.16
C ARG A 23 -5.03 -14.01 8.30
N ARG A 24 -6.12 -14.78 8.37
CA ARG A 24 -7.48 -14.23 8.62
C ARG A 24 -7.58 -13.48 9.94
N LEU A 25 -6.87 -13.95 10.98
CA LEU A 25 -6.82 -13.27 12.27
C LEU A 25 -6.04 -11.95 12.17
N LEU A 26 -4.86 -11.99 11.53
CA LEU A 26 -4.06 -10.77 11.27
C LEU A 26 -4.81 -9.77 10.39
N ASP A 27 -5.52 -10.24 9.35
CA ASP A 27 -6.35 -9.39 8.50
C ASP A 27 -7.45 -8.69 9.32
N ARG A 28 -8.12 -9.40 10.25
CA ARG A 28 -9.10 -8.79 11.16
C ARG A 28 -8.50 -7.72 12.06
N PHE A 29 -7.29 -7.95 12.60
CA PHE A 29 -6.60 -6.94 13.41
C PHE A 29 -6.14 -5.75 12.59
N SER A 30 -5.66 -5.99 11.37
CA SER A 30 -5.21 -4.93 10.46
C SER A 30 -6.36 -4.19 9.77
N GLU A 31 -7.52 -4.83 9.58
CA GLU A 31 -8.67 -4.27 8.86
C GLU A 31 -9.11 -2.90 9.42
N GLY A 32 -9.11 -2.74 10.74
CA GLY A 32 -9.42 -1.47 11.40
C GLY A 32 -8.41 -0.36 11.08
N PHE A 33 -7.13 -0.71 11.00
CA PHE A 33 -6.07 0.23 10.61
C PHE A 33 -6.19 0.58 9.12
N TYR A 34 -6.49 -0.41 8.26
CA TYR A 34 -6.72 -0.18 6.83
C TYR A 34 -8.01 0.60 6.56
N GLU A 35 -9.13 0.30 7.21
CA GLU A 35 -10.39 1.03 7.01
C GLU A 35 -10.29 2.50 7.42
N LYS A 36 -9.75 2.79 8.60
CA LYS A 36 -9.59 4.16 9.10
C LYS A 36 -8.37 4.87 8.50
N GLY A 37 -7.31 4.12 8.20
CA GLY A 37 -6.11 4.62 7.57
C GLY A 37 -6.26 4.85 6.06
N ASN A 38 -6.60 3.83 5.29
CA ASN A 38 -6.57 3.87 3.82
C ASN A 38 -7.70 4.68 3.20
N ARG A 39 -8.93 4.51 3.68
CA ARG A 39 -10.10 5.20 3.11
C ARG A 39 -10.36 6.55 3.74
N GLY A 40 -9.72 6.86 4.85
CA GLY A 40 -9.94 8.07 5.62
C GLY A 40 -8.78 9.06 5.49
N ARG A 41 -8.01 9.21 6.59
CA ARG A 41 -7.08 10.30 6.79
C ARG A 41 -5.78 10.15 6.02
N LEU A 42 -5.20 8.93 5.90
CA LEU A 42 -3.89 8.71 5.29
C LEU A 42 -3.88 9.05 3.79
N TRP A 43 -5.00 8.80 3.11
CA TRP A 43 -5.17 9.18 1.71
C TRP A 43 -5.87 10.53 1.52
N SER A 44 -6.49 11.09 2.57
CA SER A 44 -7.30 12.30 2.45
C SER A 44 -6.49 13.53 2.03
N SER A 45 -5.25 13.65 2.47
CA SER A 45 -4.37 14.76 2.07
C SER A 45 -4.04 14.70 0.58
N PHE A 46 -3.78 13.50 0.07
CA PHE A 46 -3.51 13.28 -1.35
C PHE A 46 -4.74 13.57 -2.22
N TRP A 47 -5.92 13.04 -1.83
CA TRP A 47 -7.15 13.28 -2.58
C TRP A 47 -7.60 14.75 -2.60
N LYS A 48 -7.22 15.53 -1.60
CA LYS A 48 -7.50 16.97 -1.59
C LYS A 48 -6.67 17.76 -2.59
N THR A 49 -5.50 17.26 -2.96
CA THR A 49 -4.55 17.93 -3.83
C THR A 49 -4.38 17.27 -5.21
N ALA A 50 -4.86 16.03 -5.36
CA ALA A 50 -4.83 15.29 -6.61
C ALA A 50 -6.12 15.51 -7.39
N ASP A 51 -6.01 16.03 -8.63
CA ASP A 51 -7.15 16.02 -9.55
C ASP A 51 -7.17 14.67 -10.27
N LEU A 52 -8.05 13.77 -9.79
CA LEU A 52 -8.20 12.43 -10.35
C LEU A 52 -9.09 12.38 -11.59
N ARG A 53 -9.84 13.43 -11.89
CA ARG A 53 -10.74 13.45 -13.04
C ARG A 53 -9.93 13.35 -14.32
N ARG A 54 -10.14 12.25 -15.06
CA ARG A 54 -9.42 11.91 -16.28
C ARG A 54 -7.91 11.73 -16.11
N ALA A 55 -7.40 11.71 -14.87
CA ALA A 55 -6.01 11.42 -14.61
C ALA A 55 -5.70 9.95 -14.96
N ARG A 56 -4.54 9.70 -15.52
CA ARG A 56 -4.01 8.36 -15.71
C ARG A 56 -3.29 7.92 -14.44
N VAL A 57 -3.82 6.92 -13.76
CA VAL A 57 -3.32 6.42 -12.48
C VAL A 57 -2.84 4.99 -12.64
N LEU A 58 -1.65 4.68 -12.15
CA LEU A 58 -1.19 3.30 -11.97
C LEU A 58 -1.39 2.88 -10.51
N ASP A 59 -2.13 1.81 -10.30
CA ASP A 59 -2.22 1.09 -9.01
C ASP A 59 -1.18 -0.03 -9.02
N TYR A 60 -0.12 0.17 -8.25
CA TYR A 60 1.12 -0.60 -8.28
C TYR A 60 1.08 -1.69 -7.21
N GLY A 61 0.83 -2.94 -7.61
CA GLY A 61 0.48 -4.04 -6.71
C GLY A 61 -1.01 -3.98 -6.33
N CYS A 62 -1.88 -3.97 -7.35
CA CYS A 62 -3.32 -3.71 -7.17
C CYS A 62 -4.10 -4.84 -6.47
N GLY A 63 -3.49 -6.03 -6.32
CA GLY A 63 -4.17 -7.19 -5.76
C GLY A 63 -5.50 -7.48 -6.46
N GLY A 64 -6.56 -7.69 -5.67
CA GLY A 64 -7.92 -7.96 -6.18
C GLY A 64 -8.68 -6.73 -6.69
N GLY A 65 -8.03 -5.58 -6.91
CA GLY A 65 -8.55 -4.42 -7.63
C GLY A 65 -9.44 -3.46 -6.85
N GLY A 66 -9.71 -3.70 -5.57
CA GLY A 66 -10.65 -2.87 -4.80
C GLY A 66 -10.23 -1.40 -4.68
N PHE A 67 -8.93 -1.12 -4.62
CA PHE A 67 -8.41 0.25 -4.59
C PHE A 67 -8.49 0.90 -5.98
N SER A 68 -8.17 0.16 -7.03
CA SER A 68 -8.32 0.61 -8.42
C SER A 68 -9.76 1.02 -8.74
N GLU A 69 -10.76 0.23 -8.32
CA GLU A 69 -12.18 0.55 -8.54
C GLU A 69 -12.59 1.83 -7.81
N MET A 70 -12.14 2.01 -6.56
CA MET A 70 -12.37 3.25 -5.83
C MET A 70 -11.81 4.48 -6.56
N LEU A 71 -10.63 4.36 -7.18
CA LEU A 71 -10.03 5.43 -7.98
C LEU A 71 -10.80 5.71 -9.27
N ALA A 72 -11.28 4.66 -9.92
CA ALA A 72 -12.14 4.77 -11.10
C ALA A 72 -13.46 5.48 -10.78
N ASP A 73 -14.06 5.18 -9.62
CA ASP A 73 -15.27 5.87 -9.14
C ASP A 73 -15.05 7.38 -8.91
N LEU A 74 -13.81 7.77 -8.58
CA LEU A 74 -13.40 9.18 -8.48
C LEU A 74 -13.10 9.83 -9.85
N GLY A 75 -13.24 9.10 -10.94
CA GLY A 75 -13.11 9.59 -12.31
C GLY A 75 -11.74 9.38 -12.96
N ALA A 76 -10.85 8.58 -12.37
CA ALA A 76 -9.55 8.26 -12.92
C ALA A 76 -9.61 7.17 -14.02
N PHE A 77 -8.65 7.20 -14.94
CA PHE A 77 -8.32 6.09 -15.82
C PHE A 77 -7.21 5.26 -15.16
N VAL A 78 -7.61 4.15 -14.53
CA VAL A 78 -6.73 3.34 -13.68
C VAL A 78 -6.18 2.16 -14.47
N TYR A 79 -4.89 1.91 -14.30
CA TYR A 79 -4.23 0.68 -14.68
C TYR A 79 -3.76 -0.01 -13.40
N GLY A 80 -4.24 -1.22 -13.12
CA GLY A 80 -3.79 -2.03 -12.00
C GLY A 80 -2.79 -3.07 -12.47
N ILE A 81 -1.66 -3.19 -11.80
CA ILE A 81 -0.68 -4.25 -12.06
C ILE A 81 -0.45 -5.10 -10.81
N ASP A 82 -0.33 -6.40 -11.01
CA ASP A 82 0.05 -7.36 -9.97
C ASP A 82 0.82 -8.53 -10.61
N ILE A 83 1.65 -9.21 -9.83
CA ILE A 83 2.39 -10.39 -10.30
C ILE A 83 1.52 -11.65 -10.32
N SER A 84 0.43 -11.69 -9.52
CA SER A 84 -0.48 -12.83 -9.40
C SER A 84 -1.57 -12.80 -10.48
N PRO A 85 -1.60 -13.76 -11.42
CA PRO A 85 -2.69 -13.92 -12.36
C PRO A 85 -4.04 -14.12 -11.69
N GLN A 86 -4.08 -14.79 -10.53
CA GLN A 86 -5.31 -15.05 -9.80
C GLN A 86 -5.90 -13.78 -9.21
N LEU A 87 -5.07 -12.90 -8.61
CA LEU A 87 -5.53 -11.60 -8.12
C LEU A 87 -6.00 -10.70 -9.27
N ILE A 88 -5.30 -10.70 -10.39
CA ILE A 88 -5.72 -9.97 -11.59
C ILE A 88 -7.05 -10.49 -12.13
N HIS A 89 -7.28 -11.80 -12.13
CA HIS A 89 -8.58 -12.35 -12.52
C HIS A 89 -9.70 -11.88 -11.58
N GLN A 90 -9.46 -11.84 -10.26
CA GLN A 90 -10.41 -11.28 -9.29
C GLN A 90 -10.68 -9.79 -9.54
N ALA A 91 -9.64 -9.01 -9.81
CA ALA A 91 -9.76 -7.59 -10.12
C ALA A 91 -10.59 -7.34 -11.40
N GLN A 92 -10.36 -8.14 -12.45
CA GLN A 92 -11.15 -8.08 -13.69
C GLN A 92 -12.62 -8.46 -13.46
N ALA A 93 -12.88 -9.48 -12.63
CA ALA A 93 -14.23 -9.86 -12.26
C ALA A 93 -14.94 -8.76 -11.46
N LEU A 94 -14.22 -8.10 -10.54
CA LEU A 94 -14.75 -6.97 -9.78
C LEU A 94 -15.12 -5.81 -10.71
N ALA A 95 -14.23 -5.42 -11.63
CA ALA A 95 -14.47 -4.36 -12.61
C ALA A 95 -15.68 -4.66 -13.52
N ALA A 96 -15.85 -5.92 -13.92
CA ALA A 96 -16.98 -6.33 -14.73
C ALA A 96 -18.34 -6.18 -14.01
N THR A 97 -18.35 -6.16 -12.67
CA THR A 97 -19.55 -5.94 -11.86
C THR A 97 -19.77 -4.48 -11.48
N ALA A 98 -18.77 -3.62 -11.73
CA ALA A 98 -18.86 -2.19 -11.46
C ALA A 98 -19.99 -1.55 -12.27
N ARG A 99 -20.78 -0.69 -11.63
CA ARG A 99 -21.94 -0.06 -12.27
C ARG A 99 -21.50 0.87 -13.41
N ASN A 100 -22.11 0.73 -14.57
CA ASN A 100 -22.01 1.68 -15.68
C ASN A 100 -22.48 3.07 -15.20
N GLY A 101 -21.57 3.93 -14.86
CA GLY A 101 -21.89 5.28 -14.35
C GLY A 101 -20.70 6.01 -13.74
N SER A 102 -19.58 5.32 -13.51
CA SER A 102 -18.32 5.96 -13.15
C SER A 102 -17.77 6.74 -14.35
N HIS A 103 -17.30 7.96 -14.09
CA HIS A 103 -16.64 8.78 -15.12
C HIS A 103 -15.22 8.30 -15.44
N GLY A 104 -14.73 7.26 -14.78
CA GLY A 104 -13.44 6.62 -14.94
C GLY A 104 -13.52 5.16 -15.40
N SER A 105 -12.39 4.48 -15.43
CA SER A 105 -12.29 3.06 -15.78
C SER A 105 -11.09 2.41 -15.09
N ALA A 106 -11.15 1.11 -14.83
CA ALA A 106 -10.03 0.30 -14.36
C ALA A 106 -9.71 -0.83 -15.35
N GLN A 107 -8.43 -1.02 -15.64
CA GLN A 107 -7.89 -2.11 -16.47
C GLN A 107 -6.77 -2.80 -15.69
N PHE A 108 -6.64 -4.12 -15.84
CA PHE A 108 -5.73 -4.91 -15.03
C PHE A 108 -4.81 -5.77 -15.87
N LEU A 109 -3.53 -5.84 -15.48
CA LEU A 109 -2.48 -6.53 -16.19
C LEU A 109 -1.59 -7.33 -15.23
N VAL A 110 -1.32 -8.59 -15.55
CA VAL A 110 -0.27 -9.37 -14.88
C VAL A 110 1.08 -8.84 -15.31
N CYS A 111 1.88 -8.32 -14.36
CA CYS A 111 3.12 -7.65 -14.67
C CYS A 111 4.12 -7.69 -13.51
N ASP A 112 5.42 -7.84 -13.83
CA ASP A 112 6.50 -7.54 -12.89
C ASP A 112 6.62 -6.03 -12.72
N ALA A 113 6.41 -5.57 -11.49
CA ALA A 113 6.46 -4.17 -11.14
C ALA A 113 7.85 -3.51 -11.32
N HIS A 114 8.94 -4.30 -11.41
CA HIS A 114 10.28 -3.77 -11.68
C HIS A 114 10.50 -3.36 -13.14
N GLN A 115 9.63 -3.80 -14.06
CA GLN A 115 9.73 -3.51 -15.49
C GLN A 115 8.34 -3.58 -16.12
N THR A 116 7.64 -2.47 -16.07
CA THR A 116 6.29 -2.39 -16.63
C THR A 116 6.31 -2.17 -18.15
N PRO A 117 5.27 -2.60 -18.89
CA PRO A 117 5.20 -2.39 -20.34
C PRO A 117 4.78 -0.96 -20.74
N PHE A 118 4.64 -0.07 -19.77
CA PHE A 118 4.20 1.30 -20.05
C PHE A 118 5.36 2.17 -20.56
N PRO A 119 5.11 3.08 -21.52
CA PRO A 119 6.08 4.06 -21.97
C PRO A 119 6.49 5.01 -20.84
N ASP A 120 7.63 5.68 -21.02
CA ASP A 120 8.05 6.80 -20.16
C ASP A 120 6.97 7.88 -20.10
N ASN A 121 6.83 8.53 -18.96
CA ASN A 121 5.92 9.66 -18.78
C ASN A 121 4.45 9.34 -19.09
N SER A 122 3.98 8.15 -18.71
CA SER A 122 2.63 7.65 -19.01
C SER A 122 1.58 8.06 -17.97
N PHE A 123 1.97 8.28 -16.71
CA PHE A 123 1.04 8.43 -15.60
C PHE A 123 1.14 9.79 -14.93
N ASP A 124 -0.02 10.32 -14.55
CA ASP A 124 -0.12 11.51 -13.70
C ASP A 124 0.14 11.15 -12.24
N TYR A 125 -0.34 9.96 -11.84
CA TYR A 125 -0.14 9.42 -10.50
C TYR A 125 0.24 7.94 -10.53
N VAL A 126 1.13 7.55 -9.61
CA VAL A 126 1.41 6.13 -9.27
C VAL A 126 1.09 5.95 -7.80
N VAL A 127 0.24 5.00 -7.48
CA VAL A 127 -0.19 4.73 -6.11
C VAL A 127 0.02 3.26 -5.76
N GLY A 128 0.22 2.95 -4.50
CA GLY A 128 0.34 1.58 -4.05
C GLY A 128 0.13 1.44 -2.55
N ASN A 129 -0.31 0.27 -2.14
CA ASN A 129 -0.60 -0.04 -0.77
C ASN A 129 -0.01 -1.39 -0.38
N GLY A 130 1.11 -1.37 0.32
CA GLY A 130 1.81 -2.59 0.72
C GLY A 130 2.44 -3.33 -0.47
N ALA A 131 3.04 -2.61 -1.40
CA ALA A 131 3.65 -3.18 -2.61
C ALA A 131 5.19 -3.08 -2.61
N LEU A 132 5.75 -1.94 -2.19
CA LEU A 132 7.18 -1.69 -2.32
C LEU A 132 8.04 -2.63 -1.46
N HIS A 133 7.55 -3.05 -0.30
CA HIS A 133 8.29 -3.93 0.62
C HIS A 133 8.45 -5.38 0.09
N HIS A 134 7.79 -5.72 -1.03
CA HIS A 134 7.99 -6.96 -1.77
C HIS A 134 8.99 -6.82 -2.92
N LEU A 135 9.52 -5.62 -3.16
CA LEU A 135 10.30 -5.31 -4.35
C LEU A 135 11.78 -4.99 -4.02
N ASP A 136 12.61 -5.05 -5.06
CA ASP A 136 13.90 -4.35 -5.04
C ASP A 136 13.61 -2.86 -5.13
N ILE A 137 13.85 -2.15 -4.04
CA ILE A 137 13.40 -0.77 -3.88
C ILE A 137 14.09 0.20 -4.86
N ASP A 138 15.37 -0.02 -5.18
CA ASP A 138 16.08 0.83 -6.14
C ASP A 138 15.50 0.67 -7.56
N ARG A 139 15.19 -0.57 -7.96
CA ARG A 139 14.56 -0.86 -9.26
C ARG A 139 13.12 -0.35 -9.31
N ALA A 140 12.37 -0.52 -8.21
CA ALA A 140 11.00 -0.02 -8.12
C ALA A 140 10.94 1.51 -8.23
N TYR A 141 11.80 2.23 -7.51
CA TYR A 141 11.86 3.69 -7.61
C TYR A 141 12.29 4.17 -9.01
N ALA A 142 13.26 3.50 -9.63
CA ALA A 142 13.68 3.82 -11.00
C ALA A 142 12.52 3.67 -11.98
N GLU A 143 11.76 2.57 -11.89
CA GLU A 143 10.63 2.30 -12.77
C GLU A 143 9.47 3.29 -12.53
N ILE A 144 9.13 3.56 -11.26
CA ILE A 144 8.11 4.56 -10.91
C ILE A 144 8.48 5.94 -11.47
N ALA A 145 9.75 6.36 -11.28
CA ALA A 145 10.23 7.62 -11.82
C ALA A 145 10.19 7.65 -13.36
N ARG A 146 10.50 6.52 -14.03
CA ARG A 146 10.45 6.42 -15.50
C ARG A 146 9.04 6.66 -16.04
N ILE A 147 8.05 5.98 -15.45
CA ILE A 147 6.66 6.00 -15.96
C ILE A 147 5.86 7.22 -15.52
N LEU A 148 6.24 7.91 -14.45
CA LEU A 148 5.63 9.18 -14.07
C LEU A 148 5.93 10.28 -15.09
N LYS A 149 4.94 11.11 -15.39
CA LYS A 149 5.12 12.35 -16.13
C LYS A 149 5.97 13.35 -15.34
N PRO A 150 6.66 14.31 -15.99
CA PRO A 150 7.25 15.45 -15.28
C PRO A 150 6.17 16.16 -14.42
N GLY A 151 6.46 16.36 -13.12
CA GLY A 151 5.50 16.87 -12.14
C GLY A 151 4.44 15.85 -11.70
N GLY A 152 4.49 14.62 -12.20
CA GLY A 152 3.66 13.51 -11.73
C GLY A 152 4.05 13.08 -10.33
N ARG A 153 3.07 12.56 -9.57
CA ARG A 153 3.25 12.23 -8.15
C ARG A 153 3.04 10.75 -7.88
N ALA A 154 3.86 10.19 -7.00
CA ALA A 154 3.67 8.85 -6.46
C ALA A 154 3.32 8.91 -4.98
N ARG A 155 2.41 8.02 -4.53
CA ARG A 155 2.08 7.86 -3.12
C ARG A 155 1.92 6.40 -2.76
N PHE A 156 2.66 6.00 -1.72
CA PHE A 156 2.66 4.63 -1.22
C PHE A 156 2.42 4.60 0.29
N MET A 157 1.73 3.57 0.75
CA MET A 157 1.62 3.26 2.17
C MET A 157 2.27 1.89 2.42
N GLU A 158 3.32 1.89 3.25
CA GLU A 158 4.18 0.72 3.43
C GLU A 158 4.46 0.41 4.90
N PRO A 159 4.56 -0.88 5.27
CA PRO A 159 4.96 -1.28 6.61
C PRO A 159 6.45 -1.02 6.84
N MET A 160 6.78 -0.56 8.05
CA MET A 160 8.15 -0.32 8.51
C MET A 160 8.67 -1.48 9.36
N TYR A 161 9.98 -1.73 9.25
CA TYR A 161 10.64 -2.86 9.91
C TYR A 161 10.77 -2.71 11.42
N HIS A 162 10.97 -1.48 11.92
CA HIS A 162 11.52 -1.22 13.25
C HIS A 162 10.50 -1.24 14.39
N HIS A 163 9.21 -1.51 14.15
CA HIS A 163 8.22 -1.58 15.23
C HIS A 163 8.43 -2.81 16.12
N PRO A 164 8.81 -2.64 17.41
CA PRO A 164 9.30 -3.76 18.24
C PRO A 164 8.26 -4.85 18.50
N LEU A 165 7.00 -4.46 18.74
CA LEU A 165 5.91 -5.41 18.95
C LEU A 165 5.62 -6.22 17.69
N LEU A 166 5.53 -5.56 16.53
CA LEU A 166 5.20 -6.22 15.27
C LEU A 166 6.35 -7.09 14.77
N TRP A 167 7.59 -6.68 15.00
CA TRP A 167 8.74 -7.54 14.76
C TRP A 167 8.67 -8.84 15.56
N SER A 168 8.27 -8.76 16.84
CA SER A 168 8.09 -9.93 17.69
C SER A 168 6.93 -10.81 17.20
N LEU A 169 5.79 -10.22 16.85
CA LEU A 169 4.64 -10.94 16.30
C LEU A 169 4.98 -11.62 14.96
N ARG A 170 5.72 -10.94 14.08
CA ARG A 170 6.16 -11.50 12.80
C ARG A 170 7.02 -12.76 12.98
N ARG A 171 7.87 -12.81 14.01
CA ARG A 171 8.65 -13.99 14.37
C ARG A 171 7.78 -15.16 14.85
N LEU A 172 6.66 -14.86 15.49
CA LEU A 172 5.71 -15.87 16.00
C LEU A 172 4.74 -16.37 14.92
N THR A 173 4.65 -15.67 13.77
CA THR A 173 3.72 -15.98 12.67
C THR A 173 4.44 -16.13 11.32
N PRO A 174 5.46 -17.01 11.18
CA PRO A 174 6.26 -17.10 9.97
C PRO A 174 5.44 -17.47 8.73
N ASN A 175 4.38 -18.27 8.88
CA ASN A 175 3.51 -18.69 7.77
C ASN A 175 2.52 -17.62 7.29
N ALA A 176 2.50 -16.45 7.92
CA ALA A 176 1.63 -15.35 7.51
C ALA A 176 2.33 -14.36 6.57
N HIS A 177 3.59 -14.58 6.27
CA HIS A 177 4.45 -13.69 5.49
C HIS A 177 5.23 -14.49 4.44
N THR A 178 5.55 -13.85 3.30
CA THR A 178 6.49 -14.47 2.36
C THR A 178 7.91 -14.44 2.93
N VAL A 179 8.73 -15.39 2.52
CA VAL A 179 10.16 -15.45 2.93
C VAL A 179 10.92 -14.21 2.43
N ASP A 180 10.48 -13.65 1.32
CA ASP A 180 11.13 -12.53 0.63
C ASP A 180 10.57 -11.17 1.04
N GLU A 181 9.44 -11.11 1.74
CA GLU A 181 8.82 -9.89 2.25
C GLU A 181 9.70 -9.21 3.31
N LYS A 182 10.09 -7.99 3.06
CA LYS A 182 10.91 -7.19 3.97
C LYS A 182 10.27 -5.82 4.16
N PRO A 183 9.61 -5.55 5.33
CA PRO A 183 9.18 -4.21 5.65
C PRO A 183 10.32 -3.19 5.44
N LEU A 184 9.98 -1.97 5.04
CA LEU A 184 10.97 -0.99 4.64
C LEU A 184 11.83 -0.53 5.83
N PHE A 185 13.11 -0.32 5.56
CA PHE A 185 14.04 0.35 6.45
C PHE A 185 14.06 1.85 6.15
N TRP A 186 14.48 2.65 7.11
CA TRP A 186 14.70 4.10 6.91
C TRP A 186 15.63 4.38 5.73
N THR A 187 16.68 3.57 5.59
CA THR A 187 17.61 3.68 4.47
C THR A 187 16.95 3.44 3.11
N ASP A 188 15.88 2.66 3.06
CA ASP A 188 15.12 2.43 1.82
C ASP A 188 14.30 3.66 1.43
N LEU A 189 13.75 4.37 2.42
CA LEU A 189 13.03 5.62 2.18
C LEU A 189 13.96 6.67 1.55
N GLU A 190 15.16 6.83 2.10
CA GLU A 190 16.14 7.82 1.64
C GLU A 190 16.61 7.60 0.19
N LYS A 191 16.55 6.36 -0.32
CA LYS A 191 16.88 6.05 -1.71
C LYS A 191 15.98 6.76 -2.72
N ALA A 192 14.75 7.11 -2.35
CA ALA A 192 13.82 7.86 -3.20
C ALA A 192 14.41 9.19 -3.68
N LYS A 193 15.24 9.84 -2.87
CA LYS A 193 15.90 11.12 -3.19
C LYS A 193 16.78 11.09 -4.45
N ARG A 194 17.17 9.88 -4.91
CA ARG A 194 17.97 9.73 -6.15
C ARG A 194 17.12 9.85 -7.41
N TRP A 195 15.83 9.58 -7.29
CA TRP A 195 14.94 9.39 -8.44
C TRP A 195 13.87 10.48 -8.55
N PHE A 196 13.55 11.15 -7.43
CA PHE A 196 12.46 12.11 -7.34
C PHE A 196 12.97 13.49 -6.96
N ARG A 197 12.37 14.53 -7.54
CA ARG A 197 12.65 15.94 -7.27
C ARG A 197 12.30 16.32 -5.84
N SER A 198 11.15 15.84 -5.37
CA SER A 198 10.74 15.98 -3.98
C SER A 198 10.34 14.64 -3.38
N PHE A 199 10.62 14.48 -2.11
CA PHE A 199 10.32 13.31 -1.33
C PHE A 199 9.97 13.72 0.10
N SER A 200 8.86 13.20 0.59
CA SER A 200 8.44 13.32 1.98
C SER A 200 7.81 12.02 2.45
N HIS A 201 7.80 11.82 3.76
CA HIS A 201 7.13 10.68 4.38
C HIS A 201 6.49 11.09 5.71
N GLU A 202 5.42 10.39 6.10
CA GLU A 202 4.70 10.59 7.35
C GLU A 202 4.45 9.24 7.99
N GLU A 203 4.84 9.08 9.25
CA GLU A 203 4.74 7.83 9.99
C GLU A 203 3.45 7.76 10.79
N HIS A 204 2.93 6.51 10.92
CA HIS A 204 1.65 6.23 11.56
C HIS A 204 1.71 4.96 12.40
N PHE A 205 0.85 4.91 13.43
CA PHE A 205 0.62 3.73 14.25
C PHE A 205 1.84 3.32 15.10
N LEU A 206 2.24 4.20 16.04
CA LEU A 206 3.28 3.92 17.01
C LEU A 206 2.72 3.11 18.20
N PHE A 207 1.87 3.72 19.04
CA PHE A 207 1.21 3.06 20.15
C PHE A 207 -0.21 2.58 19.81
N SER A 208 -0.83 3.15 18.79
CA SER A 208 -2.18 2.79 18.36
C SER A 208 -2.33 1.35 17.93
N VAL A 209 -1.23 0.67 17.57
CA VAL A 209 -1.22 -0.79 17.32
C VAL A 209 -1.68 -1.60 18.55
N LEU A 210 -1.52 -1.05 19.76
CA LEU A 210 -1.99 -1.68 21.00
C LEU A 210 -3.51 -1.77 21.09
N ALA A 211 -4.24 -1.02 20.27
CA ALA A 211 -5.69 -1.13 20.16
C ALA A 211 -6.17 -2.36 19.38
N ALA A 212 -5.28 -3.07 18.67
CA ALA A 212 -5.66 -4.22 17.85
C ALA A 212 -6.48 -5.28 18.61
N PRO A 213 -6.13 -5.70 19.86
CA PRO A 213 -6.93 -6.67 20.62
C PRO A 213 -8.35 -6.20 20.96
N ALA A 214 -8.62 -4.89 20.95
CA ALA A 214 -9.96 -4.35 21.22
C ALA A 214 -11.01 -4.80 20.18
N HIS A 215 -10.57 -5.25 18.99
CA HIS A 215 -11.45 -5.88 17.99
C HIS A 215 -12.14 -7.15 18.50
N LEU A 216 -11.54 -7.84 19.47
CA LEU A 216 -12.14 -9.01 20.11
C LEU A 216 -13.36 -8.64 20.97
N LEU A 217 -13.43 -7.38 21.44
CA LEU A 217 -14.54 -6.87 22.24
C LEU A 217 -15.60 -6.24 21.33
N SER A 218 -15.22 -5.31 20.47
CA SER A 218 -16.11 -4.63 19.54
C SER A 218 -15.34 -3.92 18.44
N LYS A 219 -15.77 -4.07 17.18
CA LYS A 219 -15.18 -3.34 16.03
C LYS A 219 -15.27 -1.81 16.24
N ASN A 220 -16.42 -1.30 16.64
CA ASN A 220 -16.61 0.15 16.83
C ASN A 220 -15.75 0.71 17.97
N PHE A 221 -15.62 -0.04 19.05
CA PHE A 221 -14.74 0.34 20.16
C PHE A 221 -13.28 0.38 19.72
N ALA A 222 -12.81 -0.66 19.02
CA ALA A 222 -11.46 -0.73 18.50
C ALA A 222 -11.16 0.44 17.55
N LEU A 223 -12.04 0.74 16.59
CA LEU A 223 -11.88 1.85 15.66
C LEU A 223 -11.79 3.20 16.38
N THR A 224 -12.61 3.41 17.40
CA THR A 224 -12.57 4.64 18.21
C THR A 224 -11.27 4.76 19.01
N LEU A 225 -10.80 3.64 19.56
CA LEU A 225 -9.55 3.58 20.32
C LEU A 225 -8.34 3.83 19.42
N ILE A 226 -8.29 3.18 18.25
CA ILE A 226 -7.25 3.41 17.23
C ILE A 226 -7.18 4.90 16.86
N GLU A 227 -8.32 5.55 16.60
CA GLU A 227 -8.36 6.96 16.23
C GLU A 227 -7.81 7.88 17.35
N LYS A 228 -8.18 7.60 18.60
CA LYS A 228 -7.68 8.38 19.74
C LYS A 228 -6.18 8.19 19.95
N LEU A 229 -5.71 6.94 19.93
CA LEU A 229 -4.30 6.62 20.10
C LEU A 229 -3.46 7.13 18.94
N ASP A 230 -3.96 7.09 17.71
CA ASP A 230 -3.23 7.64 16.57
C ASP A 230 -3.07 9.17 16.66
N ARG A 231 -4.05 9.90 17.18
CA ARG A 231 -3.87 11.33 17.51
C ARG A 231 -2.79 11.56 18.58
N PHE A 232 -2.72 10.67 19.56
CA PHE A 232 -1.66 10.68 20.56
C PHE A 232 -0.31 10.36 19.93
N ASP A 233 -0.22 9.35 19.05
CA ASP A 233 0.99 9.01 18.29
C ASP A 233 1.51 10.21 17.52
N GLN A 234 0.64 10.92 16.80
CA GLN A 234 1.03 12.13 16.05
C GLN A 234 1.56 13.24 16.97
N PHE A 235 0.98 13.40 18.15
CA PHE A 235 1.50 14.34 19.15
C PHE A 235 2.90 13.93 19.63
N VAL A 236 3.07 12.66 20.02
CA VAL A 236 4.34 12.13 20.54
C VAL A 236 5.44 12.24 19.47
N MET A 237 5.17 11.81 18.24
CA MET A 237 6.16 11.87 17.15
C MET A 237 6.50 13.30 16.72
N ARG A 238 5.64 14.28 17.02
CA ARG A 238 5.95 15.69 16.82
C ARG A 238 6.89 16.25 17.92
N VAL A 239 6.72 15.80 19.16
CA VAL A 239 7.55 16.22 20.30
C VAL A 239 8.90 15.53 20.28
N GLU A 240 8.90 14.23 19.95
CA GLU A 240 10.07 13.36 19.89
C GLU A 240 10.15 12.69 18.51
N PRO A 241 10.67 13.39 17.48
CA PRO A 241 10.68 12.90 16.09
C PRO A 241 11.44 11.58 15.93
N ASP A 242 12.42 11.29 16.75
CA ASP A 242 13.18 10.05 16.72
C ASP A 242 12.33 8.80 16.99
N LEU A 243 11.18 8.94 17.65
CA LEU A 243 10.26 7.84 17.90
C LEU A 243 9.50 7.42 16.64
N SER A 244 9.41 8.28 15.63
CA SER A 244 8.74 7.98 14.36
C SER A 244 9.33 6.73 13.67
N ARG A 245 10.64 6.46 13.89
CA ARG A 245 11.31 5.27 13.37
C ARG A 245 10.69 3.95 13.82
N PHE A 246 9.95 3.97 14.93
CA PHE A 246 9.28 2.80 15.50
C PHE A 246 7.79 2.73 15.12
N ALA A 247 7.30 3.60 14.29
CA ALA A 247 5.95 3.51 13.76
C ALA A 247 5.78 2.26 12.87
N TRP A 248 4.55 1.78 12.77
CA TRP A 248 4.25 0.58 11.96
C TRP A 248 4.22 0.87 10.46
N TYR A 249 3.60 1.99 10.08
CA TYR A 249 3.43 2.38 8.68
C TYR A 249 4.07 3.72 8.39
N THR A 250 4.54 3.85 7.16
CA THR A 250 4.91 5.12 6.56
C THR A 250 4.06 5.37 5.32
N VAL A 251 3.71 6.62 5.10
CA VAL A 251 3.12 7.11 3.86
C VAL A 251 4.18 7.92 3.13
N LEU A 252 4.59 7.43 1.96
CA LEU A 252 5.58 8.06 1.10
C LEU A 252 4.88 8.94 0.08
N GLU A 253 5.38 10.13 -0.14
CA GLU A 253 4.98 11.01 -1.22
C GLU A 253 6.20 11.47 -2.01
N MET A 254 6.18 11.27 -3.33
CA MET A 254 7.28 11.51 -4.25
C MET A 254 6.78 12.28 -5.47
N GLU A 255 7.56 13.23 -5.98
CA GLU A 255 7.27 13.98 -7.21
C GLU A 255 8.46 13.88 -8.15
N LYS A 256 8.18 13.59 -9.43
CA LYS A 256 9.20 13.53 -10.49
C LYS A 256 9.65 14.90 -10.95
#